data_671cb6eb103ed04aa45902d6770152fe
#
_entry.id   671cb6eb103ed04aa45902d6770152fe
#
_cell.length_a   1.000
_cell.length_b   1.000
_cell.length_c   1.000
_cell.angle_alpha   90.00
_cell.angle_beta   90.00
_cell.angle_gamma   90.00
#
_symmetry.space_group_name_H-M   'P 1'
#
loop_
_entity.id
_entity.type
_entity.pdbx_description
1 polymer ?
#
loop_
_entity_poly.entity_id
_entity_poly.type
_entity_poly.pdbx_seq_one_letter_code
_entity_poly.pdbx_strand_id
1 'polypeptide(L)'
;MLEKVVYTSVFVSDQDKALDFYTNVLGFEKGVENPTPDGPRFLTVAVNGQDFQLVLWPGTPGQGQPVQGRIPAAYTIETRDIRQAVEALTSRGVKFDNGIVEYPWGYLAGFQDPDGNRLQLRELR
;
A
#
# COMPACT_ATOMS: atom_id res chain seq x y z
N MET A 1 12.55 22.59 13.74
CA MET A 1 12.67 22.21 12.33
C MET A 1 11.80 21.00 12.03
N LEU A 2 11.61 20.76 10.76
CA LEU A 2 10.84 19.59 10.31
C LEU A 2 11.58 18.31 10.67
N GLU A 3 10.86 17.27 11.06
CA GLU A 3 11.49 16.03 11.53
C GLU A 3 11.22 14.84 10.61
N LYS A 4 9.95 14.58 10.25
CA LYS A 4 9.62 13.43 9.42
C LYS A 4 8.20 13.55 8.89
N VAL A 5 7.93 12.82 7.79
CA VAL A 5 6.56 12.63 7.29
C VAL A 5 5.95 11.47 8.06
N VAL A 6 4.73 11.65 8.60
CA VAL A 6 4.08 10.61 9.40
C VAL A 6 2.86 9.99 8.71
N TYR A 7 2.21 10.72 7.80
CA TYR A 7 1.03 10.22 7.08
C TYR A 7 1.11 10.50 5.61
N THR A 8 0.55 9.60 4.80
CA THR A 8 0.15 9.88 3.42
C THR A 8 -1.26 9.32 3.22
N SER A 9 -2.05 9.96 2.36
CA SER A 9 -3.42 9.52 2.12
C SER A 9 -3.49 8.59 0.92
N VAL A 10 -4.28 7.53 1.08
CA VAL A 10 -4.62 6.60 0.02
C VAL A 10 -6.14 6.67 -0.14
N PHE A 11 -6.62 6.99 -1.33
CA PHE A 11 -8.05 7.15 -1.56
C PHE A 11 -8.68 5.80 -1.90
N VAL A 12 -9.76 5.50 -1.18
CA VAL A 12 -10.45 4.22 -1.27
C VAL A 12 -11.95 4.45 -1.43
N SER A 13 -12.65 3.50 -2.03
CA SER A 13 -14.10 3.60 -2.20
C SER A 13 -14.85 3.22 -0.92
N ASP A 14 -14.28 2.33 -0.11
CA ASP A 14 -14.93 1.78 1.09
C ASP A 14 -13.86 1.52 2.14
N GLN A 15 -13.94 2.26 3.25
CA GLN A 15 -12.93 2.17 4.31
C GLN A 15 -12.86 0.77 4.94
N ASP A 16 -14.00 0.10 5.12
CA ASP A 16 -14.00 -1.22 5.74
C ASP A 16 -13.36 -2.27 4.84
N LYS A 17 -13.65 -2.23 3.54
CA LYS A 17 -13.02 -3.13 2.58
C LYS A 17 -11.52 -2.87 2.48
N ALA A 18 -11.13 -1.60 2.47
CA ALA A 18 -9.71 -1.24 2.44
C ALA A 18 -9.01 -1.72 3.70
N LEU A 19 -9.60 -1.50 4.86
CA LEU A 19 -9.03 -1.97 6.13
C LEU A 19 -8.83 -3.48 6.12
N ASP A 20 -9.82 -4.23 5.64
CA ASP A 20 -9.71 -5.68 5.54
C ASP A 20 -8.55 -6.10 4.65
N PHE A 21 -8.43 -5.46 3.48
CA PHE A 21 -7.34 -5.78 2.54
C PHE A 21 -5.97 -5.51 3.17
N TYR A 22 -5.78 -4.30 3.71
CA TYR A 22 -4.47 -3.91 4.25
C TYR A 22 -4.09 -4.70 5.48
N THR A 23 -5.05 -5.06 6.33
CA THR A 23 -4.74 -5.80 7.56
C THR A 23 -4.74 -7.32 7.35
N ASN A 24 -5.77 -7.88 6.73
CA ASN A 24 -5.91 -9.33 6.63
C ASN A 24 -5.20 -9.93 5.43
N VAL A 25 -5.07 -9.20 4.34
CA VAL A 25 -4.36 -9.69 3.15
C VAL A 25 -2.89 -9.30 3.21
N LEU A 26 -2.58 -8.01 3.39
CA LEU A 26 -1.19 -7.54 3.39
C LEU A 26 -0.49 -7.72 4.73
N GLY A 27 -1.24 -7.87 5.83
CA GLY A 27 -0.64 -8.04 7.15
C GLY A 27 -0.21 -6.74 7.83
N PHE A 28 -0.73 -5.60 7.39
CA PHE A 28 -0.49 -4.33 8.06
C PHE A 28 -1.27 -4.29 9.38
N GLU A 29 -0.86 -3.41 10.27
CA GLU A 29 -1.58 -3.15 11.51
C GLU A 29 -2.47 -1.93 11.37
N LYS A 30 -3.66 -1.99 11.98
CA LYS A 30 -4.51 -0.82 12.12
C LYS A 30 -3.85 0.13 13.12
N GLY A 31 -3.71 1.39 12.75
CA GLY A 31 -3.19 2.42 13.63
C GLY A 31 -4.31 3.17 14.32
N VAL A 32 -4.61 4.38 13.83
CA VAL A 32 -5.64 5.25 14.39
C VAL A 32 -6.98 4.93 13.76
N GLU A 33 -8.05 5.00 14.57
CA GLU A 33 -9.42 4.92 14.06
C GLU A 33 -10.27 5.84 14.92
N ASN A 34 -10.55 7.05 14.41
CA ASN A 34 -11.34 8.05 15.13
C ASN A 34 -12.44 8.60 14.22
N PRO A 35 -13.65 8.83 14.78
CA PRO A 35 -14.71 9.48 14.01
C PRO A 35 -14.32 10.92 13.70
N THR A 36 -14.86 11.45 12.59
CA THR A 36 -14.72 12.87 12.24
C THR A 36 -16.09 13.51 12.16
N PRO A 37 -16.16 14.86 12.27
CA PRO A 37 -17.45 15.56 12.13
C PRO A 37 -18.11 15.36 10.76
N ASP A 38 -17.32 15.05 9.73
CA ASP A 38 -17.80 14.95 8.35
C ASP A 38 -18.31 13.54 7.98
N GLY A 39 -18.22 12.58 8.89
CA GLY A 39 -18.70 11.23 8.69
C GLY A 39 -17.64 10.17 8.44
N PRO A 40 -16.66 10.36 7.53
CA PRO A 40 -15.58 9.37 7.39
C PRO A 40 -14.76 9.28 8.66
N ARG A 41 -14.20 8.08 8.91
CA ARG A 41 -13.29 7.89 10.04
C ARG A 41 -11.88 8.31 9.62
N PHE A 42 -11.13 8.89 10.57
CA PHE A 42 -9.69 9.01 10.38
C PHE A 42 -9.09 7.65 10.69
N LEU A 43 -8.74 6.92 9.64
CA LEU A 43 -8.38 5.51 9.71
C LEU A 43 -7.00 5.32 9.10
N THR A 44 -6.08 4.70 9.85
CA THR A 44 -4.73 4.48 9.36
C THR A 44 -4.31 3.02 9.47
N VAL A 45 -3.37 2.63 8.61
CA VAL A 45 -2.70 1.34 8.66
C VAL A 45 -1.21 1.55 8.46
N ALA A 46 -0.39 0.63 8.98
CA ALA A 46 1.06 0.70 8.84
C ALA A 46 1.68 -0.68 8.89
N VAL A 47 2.88 -0.79 8.34
CA VAL A 47 3.71 -1.98 8.55
C VAL A 47 4.12 -2.00 10.03
N ASN A 48 4.07 -3.18 10.63
CA ASN A 48 4.36 -3.35 12.05
C ASN A 48 5.70 -2.68 12.44
N GLY A 49 5.63 -1.84 13.46
CA GLY A 49 6.80 -1.14 13.98
C GLY A 49 7.22 0.11 13.22
N GLN A 50 6.46 0.49 12.19
CA GLN A 50 6.77 1.67 11.40
C GLN A 50 5.95 2.88 11.87
N ASP A 51 6.60 4.05 12.01
CA ASP A 51 5.90 5.28 12.37
C ASP A 51 5.06 5.84 11.23
N PHE A 52 5.54 5.70 10.00
CA PHE A 52 4.85 6.23 8.82
C PHE A 52 3.59 5.41 8.54
N GLN A 53 2.46 6.07 8.41
CA GLN A 53 1.16 5.40 8.26
C GLN A 53 0.41 5.87 7.02
N LEU A 54 -0.40 4.99 6.47
CA LEU A 54 -1.29 5.28 5.35
C LEU A 54 -2.67 5.63 5.89
N VAL A 55 -3.19 6.79 5.51
CA VAL A 55 -4.56 7.19 5.84
C VAL A 55 -5.47 6.66 4.75
N LEU A 56 -6.40 5.77 5.12
CA LEU A 56 -7.39 5.21 4.19
C LEU A 56 -8.59 6.16 4.18
N TRP A 57 -8.64 7.06 3.19
CA TRP A 57 -9.65 8.11 3.14
C TRP A 57 -10.59 7.90 1.95
N PRO A 58 -11.91 8.10 2.13
CA PRO A 58 -12.85 7.95 1.01
C PRO A 58 -12.58 8.98 -0.08
N GLY A 59 -12.53 8.52 -1.30
CA GLY A 59 -12.31 9.40 -2.44
C GLY A 59 -12.13 8.64 -3.73
N THR A 60 -11.83 9.37 -4.80
CA THR A 60 -11.53 8.76 -6.08
C THR A 60 -10.11 8.19 -6.03
N PRO A 61 -9.93 6.88 -6.25
CA PRO A 61 -8.60 6.28 -6.24
C PRO A 61 -7.71 6.86 -7.34
N GLY A 62 -6.39 6.80 -7.09
CA GLY A 62 -5.40 7.25 -8.05
C GLY A 62 -4.75 8.56 -7.65
N GLN A 63 -3.57 8.83 -8.22
CA GLN A 63 -2.71 9.95 -7.87
C GLN A 63 -2.59 10.98 -8.99
N GLY A 64 -3.59 11.00 -9.90
CA GLY A 64 -3.51 11.86 -11.06
C GLY A 64 -2.76 11.17 -12.20
N GLN A 65 -2.53 11.90 -13.30
CA GLN A 65 -1.91 11.33 -14.49
C GLN A 65 -0.48 11.85 -14.65
N PRO A 66 0.48 10.98 -14.98
CA PRO A 66 1.83 11.43 -15.27
C PRO A 66 1.88 12.23 -16.58
N VAL A 67 2.83 13.12 -16.69
CA VAL A 67 3.05 13.86 -17.93
C VAL A 67 3.51 12.90 -19.03
N GLN A 68 4.32 11.92 -18.67
CA GLN A 68 4.73 10.85 -19.58
C GLN A 68 5.13 9.62 -18.76
N GLY A 69 5.17 8.47 -19.42
CA GLY A 69 5.52 7.21 -18.77
C GLY A 69 4.37 6.61 -17.97
N ARG A 70 4.68 5.59 -17.19
CA ARG A 70 3.70 4.91 -16.36
C ARG A 70 3.53 5.64 -15.03
N ILE A 71 2.33 5.49 -14.44
CA ILE A 71 2.09 6.00 -13.10
C ILE A 71 2.98 5.21 -12.13
N PRO A 72 3.80 5.89 -11.34
CA PRO A 72 4.59 5.20 -10.31
C PRO A 72 3.69 4.51 -9.30
N ALA A 73 4.23 3.52 -8.60
CA ALA A 73 3.52 2.92 -7.48
C ALA A 73 3.22 3.99 -6.42
N ALA A 74 2.03 3.93 -5.82
CA ALA A 74 1.66 4.87 -4.77
C ALA A 74 2.64 4.77 -3.60
N TYR A 75 3.06 3.55 -3.26
CA TYR A 75 4.14 3.33 -2.30
C TYR A 75 4.78 1.98 -2.52
N THR A 76 6.01 1.87 -2.03
CA THR A 76 6.83 0.67 -2.14
C THR A 76 7.05 0.10 -0.76
N ILE A 77 6.84 -1.20 -0.62
CA ILE A 77 6.98 -1.94 0.64
C ILE A 77 8.23 -2.79 0.54
N GLU A 78 9.14 -2.64 1.48
CA GLU A 78 10.36 -3.41 1.49
C GLU A 78 10.15 -4.77 2.16
N THR A 79 10.76 -5.79 1.58
CA THR A 79 10.78 -7.14 2.16
C THR A 79 12.18 -7.73 2.04
N ARG A 80 12.51 -8.63 2.93
CA ARG A 80 13.79 -9.35 2.88
C ARG A 80 13.72 -10.58 1.98
N ASP A 81 12.51 -11.06 1.69
CA ASP A 81 12.30 -12.26 0.87
C ASP A 81 11.08 -12.04 -0.01
N ILE A 82 11.33 -11.52 -1.21
CA ILE A 82 10.25 -11.17 -2.13
C ILE A 82 9.53 -12.41 -2.67
N ARG A 83 10.24 -13.52 -2.82
CA ARG A 83 9.61 -14.76 -3.30
C ARG A 83 8.60 -15.28 -2.29
N GLN A 84 8.97 -15.29 -1.01
CA GLN A 84 8.06 -15.70 0.06
C GLN A 84 6.87 -14.75 0.16
N ALA A 85 7.12 -13.45 0.08
CA ALA A 85 6.06 -12.45 0.15
C ALA A 85 5.07 -12.61 -1.01
N VAL A 86 5.56 -12.73 -2.24
CA VAL A 86 4.71 -12.92 -3.43
C VAL A 86 3.90 -14.21 -3.30
N GLU A 87 4.52 -15.29 -2.85
CA GLU A 87 3.82 -16.57 -2.68
C GLU A 87 2.71 -16.46 -1.64
N ALA A 88 3.01 -15.86 -0.48
CA ALA A 88 2.02 -15.69 0.57
C ALA A 88 0.86 -14.82 0.13
N LEU A 89 1.14 -13.67 -0.52
CA LEU A 89 0.09 -12.77 -0.97
C LEU A 89 -0.74 -13.38 -2.11
N THR A 90 -0.10 -14.11 -3.02
CA THR A 90 -0.81 -14.82 -4.09
C THR A 90 -1.79 -15.83 -3.50
N SER A 91 -1.41 -16.55 -2.46
CA SER A 91 -2.30 -17.51 -1.80
C SER A 91 -3.50 -16.82 -1.13
N ARG A 92 -3.40 -15.54 -0.86
CA ARG A 92 -4.48 -14.73 -0.30
C ARG A 92 -5.28 -13.96 -1.36
N GLY A 93 -5.04 -14.25 -2.64
CA GLY A 93 -5.81 -13.70 -3.74
C GLY A 93 -5.21 -12.47 -4.41
N VAL A 94 -4.02 -12.05 -4.04
CA VAL A 94 -3.35 -10.92 -4.70
C VAL A 94 -2.81 -11.38 -6.05
N LYS A 95 -3.01 -10.56 -7.08
CA LYS A 95 -2.49 -10.84 -8.42
C LYS A 95 -1.36 -9.85 -8.73
N PHE A 96 -0.20 -10.38 -9.03
CA PHE A 96 0.95 -9.57 -9.41
C PHE A 96 0.97 -9.36 -10.91
N ASP A 97 1.24 -8.11 -11.33
CA ASP A 97 1.11 -7.71 -12.74
C ASP A 97 2.06 -8.48 -13.65
N ASN A 98 3.32 -8.63 -13.24
CA ASN A 98 4.37 -9.27 -14.04
C ASN A 98 5.22 -10.24 -13.21
N GLY A 99 4.72 -10.68 -12.05
CA GLY A 99 5.53 -11.48 -11.14
C GLY A 99 6.70 -10.69 -10.58
N ILE A 100 7.80 -11.39 -10.30
CA ILE A 100 9.02 -10.78 -9.77
C ILE A 100 9.90 -10.37 -10.95
N VAL A 101 10.28 -9.09 -11.00
CA VAL A 101 11.16 -8.54 -12.03
C VAL A 101 12.52 -8.25 -11.41
N GLU A 102 13.56 -8.73 -12.05
CA GLU A 102 14.94 -8.56 -11.57
C GLU A 102 15.59 -7.32 -12.18
N TYR A 103 16.31 -6.59 -11.33
CA TYR A 103 17.12 -5.44 -11.71
C TYR A 103 18.52 -5.59 -11.13
N PRO A 104 19.51 -4.85 -11.63
CA PRO A 104 20.88 -4.94 -11.08
C PRO A 104 20.95 -4.70 -9.56
N TRP A 105 20.07 -3.85 -9.02
CA TRP A 105 20.06 -3.49 -7.61
C TRP A 105 19.14 -4.36 -6.76
N GLY A 106 18.29 -5.18 -7.36
CA GLY A 106 17.36 -6.01 -6.60
C GLY A 106 16.14 -6.43 -7.41
N TYR A 107 15.00 -6.54 -6.72
CA TYR A 107 13.78 -7.10 -7.29
C TYR A 107 12.57 -6.24 -6.97
N LEU A 108 11.62 -6.20 -7.90
CA LEU A 108 10.31 -5.57 -7.71
C LEU A 108 9.18 -6.53 -8.08
N ALA A 109 8.04 -6.40 -7.42
CA ALA A 109 6.82 -7.10 -7.80
C ALA A 109 5.65 -6.15 -7.56
N GLY A 110 4.93 -5.80 -8.62
CA GLY A 110 3.84 -4.82 -8.58
C GLY A 110 2.46 -5.47 -8.53
N PHE A 111 1.55 -4.83 -7.79
CA PHE A 111 0.17 -5.28 -7.67
C PHE A 111 -0.73 -4.08 -7.38
N GLN A 112 -2.03 -4.34 -7.27
CA GLN A 112 -3.01 -3.28 -6.97
C GLN A 112 -3.83 -3.67 -5.75
N ASP A 113 -4.26 -2.66 -5.00
CA ASP A 113 -5.26 -2.88 -3.96
C ASP A 113 -6.66 -3.00 -4.62
N PRO A 114 -7.74 -3.28 -3.85
CA PRO A 114 -9.08 -3.43 -4.43
C PRO A 114 -9.58 -2.20 -5.16
N ASP A 115 -9.05 -1.02 -4.88
CA ASP A 115 -9.44 0.23 -5.52
C ASP A 115 -8.58 0.59 -6.72
N GLY A 116 -7.59 -0.25 -7.06
CA GLY A 116 -6.70 0.02 -8.18
C GLY A 116 -5.50 0.89 -7.83
N ASN A 117 -5.28 1.19 -6.56
CA ASN A 117 -4.07 1.87 -6.13
C ASN A 117 -2.88 0.93 -6.36
N ARG A 118 -1.82 1.46 -6.99
CA ARG A 118 -0.69 0.63 -7.37
C ARG A 118 0.34 0.58 -6.24
N LEU A 119 0.69 -0.64 -5.87
CA LEU A 119 1.70 -0.93 -4.85
C LEU A 119 2.79 -1.79 -5.45
N GLN A 120 3.95 -1.82 -4.80
CA GLN A 120 4.99 -2.77 -5.19
C GLN A 120 5.79 -3.21 -3.97
N LEU A 121 6.30 -4.43 -4.05
CA LEU A 121 7.26 -4.96 -3.11
C LEU A 121 8.65 -4.73 -3.67
N ARG A 122 9.62 -4.49 -2.79
CA ARG A 122 11.03 -4.32 -3.15
C ARG A 122 11.90 -5.17 -2.26
N GLU A 123 12.84 -5.89 -2.88
CA GLU A 123 13.92 -6.56 -2.15
C GLU A 123 15.25 -6.06 -2.71
N LEU A 124 16.11 -5.49 -1.86
CA LEU A 124 17.44 -5.06 -2.27
C LEU A 124 18.42 -6.23 -2.22
N ARG A 125 19.40 -6.21 -3.14
CA ARG A 125 20.49 -7.20 -3.12
C ARG A 125 21.44 -6.98 -1.95
#